data_032827c198f39e1fede63c473fd713e3
#
_entry.id   032827c198f39e1fede63c473fd713e3
#
_cell.length_a   1.000
_cell.length_b   1.000
_cell.length_c   1.000
_cell.angle_alpha   90.00
_cell.angle_beta   90.00
_cell.angle_gamma   90.00
#
_symmetry.space_group_name_H-M   'P 1'
#
loop_
_entity.id
_entity.type
_entity.pdbx_description
1 polymer ?
#
loop_
_entity_poly.entity_id
_entity_poly.type
_entity_poly.pdbx_seq_one_letter_code
_entity_poly.pdbx_strand_id
1 'polypeptide(L)'
;MNSSRNGDLILSVFSDARSVFSLNDVAMLIGESDFKKLNERLNYYVRKGKLLRPRKGIYVKPNYNPEELSCTLYTPSYISLEYVLQKAGVVFQYDERITAVSYLSRSVDVEGRVYSYRKIKGEILIVTQGINQTGNVNIATPERAFLD
;
A
#
# COMPACT_ATOMS: atom_id res chain seq x y z
N MET A 1 21.12 24.10 -5.18
CA MET A 1 19.75 24.11 -4.70
C MET A 1 19.00 22.84 -5.07
N ASN A 2 19.08 22.39 -6.33
CA ASN A 2 18.39 21.16 -6.72
C ASN A 2 18.88 19.93 -5.97
N SER A 3 20.18 19.83 -5.70
CA SER A 3 20.74 18.68 -4.99
C SER A 3 20.28 18.65 -3.53
N SER A 4 20.15 19.80 -2.86
CA SER A 4 19.66 19.85 -1.49
C SER A 4 18.17 19.50 -1.42
N ARG A 5 17.38 19.92 -2.41
CA ARG A 5 15.96 19.53 -2.49
C ARG A 5 15.82 18.03 -2.70
N ASN A 6 16.66 17.44 -3.55
CA ASN A 6 16.65 16.00 -3.76
C ASN A 6 17.05 15.25 -2.49
N GLY A 7 18.06 15.76 -1.79
CA GLY A 7 18.46 15.20 -0.49
C GLY A 7 17.33 15.26 0.52
N ASP A 8 16.61 16.38 0.56
CA ASP A 8 15.46 16.53 1.46
C ASP A 8 14.33 15.57 1.12
N LEU A 9 14.07 15.33 -0.16
CA LEU A 9 13.04 14.38 -0.58
C LEU A 9 13.37 12.98 -0.07
N ILE A 10 14.56 12.48 -0.34
CA ILE A 10 14.92 11.12 0.04
C ILE A 10 14.98 10.97 1.56
N LEU A 11 15.47 11.98 2.27
CA LEU A 11 15.49 11.98 3.73
C LEU A 11 14.06 11.95 4.29
N SER A 12 13.17 12.75 3.73
CA SER A 12 11.77 12.78 4.17
C SER A 12 11.09 11.43 3.97
N VAL A 13 11.34 10.79 2.82
CA VAL A 13 10.77 9.49 2.53
C VAL A 13 11.32 8.43 3.51
N PHE A 14 12.63 8.39 3.70
CA PHE A 14 13.23 7.37 4.58
C PHE A 14 12.96 7.62 6.05
N SER A 15 12.69 8.86 6.45
CA SER A 15 12.33 9.21 7.83
C SER A 15 10.87 8.92 8.16
N ASP A 16 10.01 8.80 7.14
CA ASP A 16 8.60 8.49 7.34
C ASP A 16 8.45 7.02 7.74
N ALA A 17 7.49 6.72 8.61
CA ALA A 17 7.25 5.35 9.07
C ALA A 17 6.70 4.46 7.96
N ARG A 18 6.04 5.04 6.95
CA ARG A 18 5.51 4.28 5.83
C ARG A 18 6.62 3.75 4.95
N SER A 19 6.38 2.61 4.33
CA SER A 19 7.29 2.01 3.36
C SER A 19 6.77 2.05 1.92
N VAL A 20 5.50 2.42 1.74
CA VAL A 20 4.82 2.48 0.46
C VAL A 20 4.18 3.86 0.30
N PHE A 21 4.41 4.48 -0.85
CA PHE A 21 3.94 5.84 -1.13
C PHE A 21 3.36 5.92 -2.52
N SER A 22 2.19 6.56 -2.65
CA SER A 22 1.72 7.03 -3.94
C SER A 22 2.45 8.33 -4.29
N LEU A 23 2.36 8.76 -5.55
CA LEU A 23 2.91 10.05 -5.95
C LEU A 23 2.32 11.18 -5.12
N ASN A 24 1.00 11.12 -4.86
CA ASN A 24 0.33 12.11 -4.04
C ASN A 24 0.82 12.10 -2.60
N ASP A 25 1.10 10.93 -2.04
CA ASP A 25 1.65 10.83 -0.68
C ASP A 25 2.98 11.56 -0.56
N VAL A 26 3.85 11.39 -1.54
CA VAL A 26 5.15 12.07 -1.52
C VAL A 26 4.96 13.57 -1.73
N ALA A 27 4.05 13.97 -2.63
CA ALA A 27 3.76 15.38 -2.87
C ALA A 27 3.33 16.08 -1.59
N MET A 28 2.46 15.46 -0.83
CA MET A 28 1.99 16.01 0.45
C MET A 28 3.10 16.02 1.50
N LEU A 29 3.93 14.98 1.50
CA LEU A 29 5.02 14.86 2.49
C LEU A 29 6.03 16.00 2.36
N ILE A 30 6.41 16.37 1.14
CA ILE A 30 7.44 17.38 0.90
C ILE A 30 6.86 18.74 0.47
N GLY A 31 5.54 18.85 0.33
CA GLY A 31 4.90 20.09 -0.06
C GLY A 31 5.13 20.50 -1.51
N GLU A 32 5.28 19.53 -2.42
CA GLU A 32 5.48 19.80 -3.83
C GLU A 32 4.17 19.71 -4.60
N SER A 33 3.84 20.74 -5.38
CA SER A 33 2.61 20.77 -6.16
C SER A 33 2.82 20.41 -7.65
N ASP A 34 4.06 20.40 -8.12
CA ASP A 34 4.38 20.04 -9.49
C ASP A 34 4.64 18.53 -9.58
N PHE A 35 3.61 17.77 -9.96
CA PHE A 35 3.68 16.32 -10.01
C PHE A 35 4.63 15.81 -11.08
N LYS A 36 4.77 16.51 -12.19
CA LYS A 36 5.70 16.11 -13.25
C LYS A 36 7.15 16.18 -12.75
N LYS A 37 7.48 17.28 -12.09
CA LYS A 37 8.80 17.48 -11.51
C LYS A 37 9.07 16.44 -10.41
N LEU A 38 8.08 16.19 -9.56
CA LEU A 38 8.20 15.21 -8.50
C LEU A 38 8.42 13.80 -9.05
N ASN A 39 7.68 13.44 -10.09
CA ASN A 39 7.82 12.14 -10.72
C ASN A 39 9.23 11.95 -11.31
N GLU A 40 9.78 12.98 -11.91
CA GLU A 40 11.15 12.94 -12.44
C GLU A 40 12.17 12.74 -11.33
N ARG A 41 12.01 13.43 -10.21
CA ARG A 41 12.90 13.29 -9.03
C ARG A 41 12.80 11.90 -8.43
N LEU A 42 11.61 11.35 -8.29
CA LEU A 42 11.41 10.00 -7.76
C LEU A 42 12.00 8.95 -8.69
N ASN A 43 11.82 9.10 -9.98
CA ASN A 43 12.39 8.17 -10.96
C ASN A 43 13.93 8.20 -10.94
N TYR A 44 14.52 9.34 -10.62
CA TYR A 44 15.96 9.43 -10.40
C TYR A 44 16.40 8.48 -9.29
N TYR A 45 15.68 8.47 -8.16
CA TYR A 45 16.01 7.59 -7.04
C TYR A 45 15.73 6.11 -7.35
N VAL A 46 14.75 5.84 -8.20
CA VAL A 46 14.52 4.47 -8.69
C VAL A 46 15.71 4.00 -9.50
N ARG A 47 16.21 4.83 -10.41
CA ARG A 47 17.40 4.49 -11.22
C ARG A 47 18.64 4.30 -10.36
N LYS A 48 18.75 5.02 -9.25
CA LYS A 48 19.87 4.89 -8.31
C LYS A 48 19.74 3.71 -7.35
N GLY A 49 18.62 2.98 -7.40
CA GLY A 49 18.39 1.84 -6.53
C GLY A 49 17.99 2.19 -5.10
N LYS A 50 17.68 3.45 -4.84
CA LYS A 50 17.26 3.90 -3.49
C LYS A 50 15.80 3.60 -3.22
N LEU A 51 14.97 3.58 -4.27
CA LEU A 51 13.56 3.28 -4.21
C LEU A 51 13.22 2.27 -5.30
N LEU A 52 12.10 1.60 -5.15
CA LEU A 52 11.54 0.72 -6.16
C LEU A 52 10.21 1.30 -6.64
N ARG A 53 9.84 0.98 -7.86
CA ARG A 53 8.55 1.38 -8.44
C ARG A 53 7.84 0.14 -8.96
N PRO A 54 7.15 -0.61 -8.08
CA PRO A 54 6.49 -1.86 -8.50
C PRO A 54 5.33 -1.64 -9.46
N ARG A 55 4.69 -0.47 -9.39
CA ARG A 55 3.61 -0.09 -10.29
C ARG A 55 3.72 1.39 -10.58
N LYS A 56 3.11 1.83 -11.71
CA LYS A 56 3.09 3.24 -12.09
C LYS A 56 2.47 4.08 -10.97
N GLY A 57 3.18 5.12 -10.55
CA GLY A 57 2.71 6.04 -9.52
C GLY A 57 2.85 5.55 -8.10
N ILE A 58 3.49 4.40 -7.88
CA ILE A 58 3.72 3.85 -6.55
C ILE A 58 5.21 3.65 -6.34
N TYR A 59 5.72 4.20 -5.25
CA TYR A 59 7.14 4.14 -4.89
C TYR A 59 7.29 3.51 -3.53
N VAL A 60 8.23 2.58 -3.39
CA VAL A 60 8.40 1.82 -2.15
C VAL A 60 9.85 1.80 -1.74
N LYS A 61 10.08 1.70 -0.43
CA LYS A 61 11.41 1.45 0.12
C LYS A 61 11.83 0.01 -0.21
N PRO A 62 13.15 -0.30 -0.26
CA PRO A 62 13.59 -1.65 -0.65
C PRO A 62 12.97 -2.78 0.15
N ASN A 63 12.76 -2.64 1.43
CA ASN A 63 12.16 -3.68 2.27
C ASN A 63 10.74 -3.27 2.70
N TYR A 64 9.89 -2.95 1.73
CA TYR A 64 8.57 -2.45 2.00
C TYR A 64 7.65 -3.52 2.61
N ASN A 65 6.63 -3.03 3.33
CA ASN A 65 5.61 -3.88 3.93
C ASN A 65 4.54 -4.22 2.88
N PRO A 66 4.35 -5.49 2.50
CA PRO A 66 3.35 -5.86 1.50
C PRO A 66 1.91 -5.48 1.90
N GLU A 67 1.60 -5.44 3.19
CA GLU A 67 0.28 -5.02 3.65
C GLU A 67 0.00 -3.56 3.29
N GLU A 68 1.02 -2.70 3.40
CA GLU A 68 0.90 -1.31 2.96
C GLU A 68 0.65 -1.23 1.45
N LEU A 69 1.36 -2.05 0.67
CA LEU A 69 1.17 -2.08 -0.78
C LEU A 69 -0.24 -2.52 -1.14
N SER A 70 -0.77 -3.55 -0.46
CA SER A 70 -2.13 -4.01 -0.68
C SER A 70 -3.15 -2.88 -0.50
N CYS A 71 -2.99 -2.07 0.54
CA CYS A 71 -3.91 -0.96 0.82
C CYS A 71 -3.70 0.25 -0.09
N THR A 72 -2.56 0.32 -0.79
CA THR A 72 -2.24 1.45 -1.66
C THR A 72 -2.57 1.18 -3.13
N LEU A 73 -2.45 -0.07 -3.58
CA LEU A 73 -2.68 -0.44 -4.99
C LEU A 73 -4.06 -0.03 -5.48
N TYR A 74 -5.08 -0.29 -4.68
CA TYR A 74 -6.47 0.04 -5.01
C TYR A 74 -7.15 0.59 -3.77
N THR A 75 -7.78 1.75 -3.90
CA THR A 75 -8.47 2.41 -2.80
C THR A 75 -9.90 2.75 -3.23
N PRO A 76 -10.87 2.68 -2.34
CA PRO A 76 -10.77 2.19 -0.96
C PRO A 76 -10.65 0.67 -0.91
N SER A 77 -9.90 0.18 0.07
CA SER A 77 -9.76 -1.24 0.33
C SER A 77 -9.28 -1.48 1.76
N TYR A 78 -9.51 -2.67 2.27
CA TYR A 78 -8.88 -3.10 3.52
C TYR A 78 -8.56 -4.60 3.44
N ILE A 79 -7.51 -5.01 4.14
CA ILE A 79 -7.08 -6.40 4.18
C ILE A 79 -8.10 -7.20 5.00
N SER A 80 -8.52 -8.34 4.49
CA SER A 80 -9.57 -9.15 5.09
C SER A 80 -9.52 -10.57 4.53
N LEU A 81 -10.54 -11.35 4.81
CA LEU A 81 -10.75 -12.69 4.24
C LEU A 81 -9.67 -13.66 4.69
N GLU A 82 -9.23 -14.52 3.79
CA GLU A 82 -8.34 -15.64 4.13
C GLU A 82 -7.02 -15.20 4.74
N TYR A 83 -6.46 -14.09 4.29
CA TYR A 83 -5.19 -13.59 4.82
C TYR A 83 -5.27 -13.30 6.33
N VAL A 84 -6.35 -12.61 6.74
CA VAL A 84 -6.56 -12.29 8.16
C VAL A 84 -6.84 -13.54 8.97
N LEU A 85 -7.68 -14.43 8.45
CA LEU A 85 -8.03 -15.67 9.13
C LEU A 85 -6.83 -16.60 9.26
N GLN A 86 -5.97 -16.64 8.25
CA GLN A 86 -4.74 -17.42 8.29
C GLN A 86 -3.79 -16.88 9.35
N LYS A 87 -3.60 -15.57 9.44
CA LYS A 87 -2.76 -14.95 10.47
C LYS A 87 -3.30 -15.18 11.88
N ALA A 88 -4.63 -15.27 12.00
CA ALA A 88 -5.28 -15.55 13.29
C ALA A 88 -5.29 -17.05 13.63
N GLY A 89 -4.79 -17.91 12.74
CA GLY A 89 -4.77 -19.35 12.95
C GLY A 89 -6.11 -20.05 12.76
N VAL A 90 -7.09 -19.35 12.14
CA VAL A 90 -8.42 -19.93 11.92
C VAL A 90 -8.44 -20.88 10.72
N VAL A 91 -7.64 -20.57 9.70
CA VAL A 91 -7.52 -21.43 8.51
C VAL A 91 -6.06 -21.71 8.25
N PHE A 92 -5.78 -22.87 7.63
CA PHE A 92 -4.43 -23.25 7.21
C PHE A 92 -4.33 -23.15 5.70
N GLN A 93 -3.55 -22.15 5.23
CA GLN A 93 -3.21 -22.04 3.83
C GLN A 93 -1.71 -21.73 3.74
N TYR A 94 -1.06 -22.33 2.75
CA TYR A 94 0.37 -22.11 2.52
C TYR A 94 0.59 -21.08 1.42
N ASP A 95 -0.36 -20.21 1.24
CA ASP A 95 -0.39 -19.20 0.19
C ASP A 95 0.03 -17.85 0.78
N GLU A 96 1.01 -17.20 0.15
CA GLU A 96 1.46 -15.87 0.57
C GLU A 96 0.60 -14.75 0.02
N ARG A 97 -0.52 -15.11 -0.62
CA ARG A 97 -1.44 -14.14 -1.18
C ARG A 97 -2.02 -13.24 -0.10
N ILE A 98 -2.07 -11.94 -0.39
CA ILE A 98 -2.77 -11.00 0.49
C ILE A 98 -4.17 -10.79 -0.10
N THR A 99 -5.19 -11.10 0.70
CA THR A 99 -6.58 -10.93 0.31
C THR A 99 -7.15 -9.68 0.95
N ALA A 100 -7.96 -8.95 0.18
CA ALA A 100 -8.56 -7.70 0.62
C ALA A 100 -9.94 -7.57 0.01
N VAL A 101 -10.72 -6.63 0.51
CA VAL A 101 -12.02 -6.28 -0.07
C VAL A 101 -11.95 -4.87 -0.63
N SER A 102 -12.68 -4.62 -1.71
CA SER A 102 -12.67 -3.34 -2.40
C SER A 102 -13.97 -3.18 -3.20
N TYR A 103 -14.02 -2.15 -4.03
CA TYR A 103 -15.20 -1.87 -4.85
C TYR A 103 -15.24 -2.69 -6.14
N LEU A 104 -14.17 -3.37 -6.50
CA LEU A 104 -14.10 -4.27 -7.67
C LEU A 104 -13.33 -5.52 -7.31
N SER A 105 -13.73 -6.64 -7.91
CA SER A 105 -12.95 -7.89 -7.82
C SER A 105 -11.83 -7.84 -8.83
N ARG A 106 -10.60 -8.06 -8.36
CA ARG A 106 -9.41 -8.09 -9.21
C ARG A 106 -8.29 -8.83 -8.51
N SER A 107 -7.29 -9.22 -9.30
CA SER A 107 -6.10 -9.86 -8.79
C SER A 107 -4.91 -9.35 -9.58
N VAL A 108 -3.80 -9.13 -8.89
CA VAL A 108 -2.58 -8.60 -9.51
C VAL A 108 -1.38 -9.24 -8.85
N ASP A 109 -0.37 -9.59 -9.66
CA ASP A 109 0.91 -10.10 -9.18
C ASP A 109 1.92 -8.95 -9.20
N VAL A 110 2.55 -8.69 -8.06
CA VAL A 110 3.60 -7.68 -7.94
C VAL A 110 4.79 -8.33 -7.26
N GLU A 111 5.89 -8.43 -7.98
CA GLU A 111 7.14 -9.01 -7.49
C GLU A 111 6.95 -10.42 -6.91
N GLY A 112 6.13 -11.23 -7.58
CA GLY A 112 5.91 -12.63 -7.19
C GLY A 112 4.86 -12.84 -6.11
N ARG A 113 4.27 -11.79 -5.56
CA ARG A 113 3.19 -11.89 -4.58
C ARG A 113 1.87 -11.51 -5.23
N VAL A 114 0.84 -12.31 -4.98
CA VAL A 114 -0.50 -12.06 -5.51
C VAL A 114 -1.30 -11.23 -4.51
N TYR A 115 -1.89 -10.17 -5.00
CA TYR A 115 -2.80 -9.29 -4.24
C TYR A 115 -4.19 -9.48 -4.83
N SER A 116 -5.09 -10.10 -4.06
CA SER A 116 -6.44 -10.41 -4.51
C SER A 116 -7.45 -9.51 -3.82
N TYR A 117 -8.36 -8.94 -4.61
CA TYR A 117 -9.40 -8.04 -4.11
C TYR A 117 -10.74 -8.63 -4.47
N ARG A 118 -11.64 -8.70 -3.49
CA ARG A 118 -13.02 -9.16 -3.67
C ARG A 118 -13.96 -7.98 -3.51
N LYS A 119 -14.88 -7.86 -4.45
CA LYS A 119 -15.90 -6.80 -4.39
C LYS A 119 -16.86 -7.05 -3.25
N ILE A 120 -17.14 -6.00 -2.46
CA ILE A 120 -18.24 -5.99 -1.49
C ILE A 120 -19.08 -4.73 -1.75
N LYS A 121 -20.28 -4.70 -1.17
CA LYS A 121 -21.15 -3.54 -1.32
C LYS A 121 -20.49 -2.30 -0.74
N GLY A 122 -20.61 -1.15 -1.45
CA GLY A 122 -20.01 0.10 -1.02
C GLY A 122 -20.45 0.53 0.36
N GLU A 123 -21.70 0.25 0.74
CA GLU A 123 -22.22 0.54 2.08
C GLU A 123 -21.44 -0.18 3.17
N ILE A 124 -21.02 -1.42 2.89
CA ILE A 124 -20.24 -2.23 3.83
C ILE A 124 -18.78 -1.78 3.81
N LEU A 125 -18.27 -1.46 2.61
CA LEU A 125 -16.87 -1.08 2.43
C LEU A 125 -16.48 0.14 3.26
N ILE A 126 -17.38 1.10 3.44
CA ILE A 126 -17.11 2.33 4.19
C ILE A 126 -17.33 2.21 5.69
N VAL A 127 -17.88 1.09 6.17
CA VAL A 127 -18.07 0.87 7.61
C VAL A 127 -16.73 0.51 8.23
N THR A 128 -16.30 1.29 9.22
CA THR A 128 -14.98 1.14 9.84
C THR A 128 -14.96 0.21 11.05
N GLN A 129 -16.13 -0.24 11.51
CA GLN A 129 -16.20 -1.13 12.67
C GLN A 129 -15.51 -2.46 12.36
N GLY A 130 -14.61 -2.89 13.24
CA GLY A 130 -13.83 -4.10 13.04
C GLY A 130 -12.66 -3.94 12.07
N ILE A 131 -12.28 -2.69 11.75
CA ILE A 131 -11.12 -2.38 10.93
C ILE A 131 -10.11 -1.66 11.82
N ASN A 132 -8.89 -2.21 11.88
CA ASN A 132 -7.77 -1.56 12.57
C ASN A 132 -6.95 -0.80 11.53
N GLN A 133 -6.65 0.45 11.83
CA GLN A 133 -5.82 1.28 10.96
C GLN A 133 -4.52 1.62 11.68
N THR A 134 -3.40 1.29 11.04
CA THR A 134 -2.07 1.64 11.54
C THR A 134 -1.26 2.17 10.36
N GLY A 135 -0.93 3.47 10.41
CA GLY A 135 -0.29 4.12 9.28
C GLY A 135 -1.20 4.06 8.06
N ASN A 136 -0.71 3.50 6.95
CA ASN A 136 -1.50 3.32 5.73
C ASN A 136 -2.01 1.88 5.56
N VAL A 137 -2.00 1.08 6.63
CA VAL A 137 -2.56 -0.28 6.61
C VAL A 137 -3.93 -0.27 7.27
N ASN A 138 -4.94 -0.75 6.52
CA ASN A 138 -6.29 -0.98 7.03
C ASN A 138 -6.51 -2.50 7.00
N ILE A 139 -6.74 -3.09 8.18
CA ILE A 139 -6.86 -4.53 8.28
C ILE A 139 -8.05 -4.90 9.16
N ALA A 140 -8.86 -5.85 8.69
CA ALA A 140 -10.02 -6.33 9.43
C ALA A 140 -9.60 -7.16 10.63
N THR A 141 -10.42 -7.13 11.69
CA THR A 141 -10.31 -8.10 12.77
C THR A 141 -10.70 -9.48 12.24
N PRO A 142 -10.29 -10.59 12.91
CA PRO A 142 -10.70 -11.92 12.48
C PRO A 142 -12.23 -12.07 12.40
N GLU A 143 -12.96 -11.46 13.32
CA GLU A 143 -14.43 -11.53 13.33
C GLU A 143 -15.01 -10.88 12.08
N ARG A 144 -14.53 -9.71 11.72
CA ARG A 144 -15.00 -9.04 10.50
C ARG A 144 -14.58 -9.80 9.25
N ALA A 145 -13.35 -10.31 9.21
CA ALA A 145 -12.84 -11.08 8.08
C ALA A 145 -13.68 -12.33 7.84
N PHE A 146 -14.14 -12.97 8.91
CA PHE A 146 -15.00 -14.14 8.82
C PHE A 146 -16.37 -13.77 8.22
N LEU A 147 -16.90 -12.59 8.58
CA LEU A 147 -18.19 -12.12 8.07
C LEU A 147 -18.10 -11.56 6.65
N ASP A 148 -16.93 -11.08 6.22
CA ASP A 148 -16.73 -10.62 4.86
C ASP A 148 -16.71 -11.81 3.88
#